data_205f4ead0cd9b463e83fbbd85ed4b6fc
#
_entry.id   205f4ead0cd9b463e83fbbd85ed4b6fc
#
_cell.length_a   1.000
_cell.length_b   1.000
_cell.length_c   1.000
_cell.angle_alpha   90.00
_cell.angle_beta   90.00
_cell.angle_gamma   90.00
#
_symmetry.space_group_name_H-M   'P 1'
#
loop_
_entity.id
_entity.type
_entity.pdbx_description
1 polymer ?
#
loop_
_entity_poly.entity_id
_entity_poly.type
_entity_poly.pdbx_seq_one_letter_code
_entity_poly.pdbx_strand_id
1 'polypeptide(L)'
;MPIPLYLAMTGAEFLSSHAPPSHMAWMACHFSPYGTGITNGPTHLPPESMLILNDRMPPSGHDPQQIALQLSALADDFACAGILLDLELPPTSLSRQIVSAIIQAAPCPVAVSAPYAQETDCAVFLTPPLHIPLSEFLEPWKDREIWLEAALEDAEYSITAQGCRIGPLPCPPPSFPHSAPGAYSHYHIAIAEDAIRFSFRRDRADWEALAEEAENIRFLVGLYQQFK
;
A
#
# COMPACT_ATOMS: atom_id res chain seq x y z
N MET A 1 -10.26 -9.88 16.45
CA MET A 1 -8.82 -9.65 16.70
C MET A 1 -8.46 -8.31 16.09
N PRO A 2 -7.57 -7.51 16.70
CA PRO A 2 -7.14 -6.26 16.09
C PRO A 2 -6.49 -6.54 14.72
N ILE A 3 -6.70 -5.66 13.77
CA ILE A 3 -6.06 -5.72 12.46
C ILE A 3 -4.57 -5.41 12.65
N PRO A 4 -3.64 -6.29 12.25
CA PRO A 4 -2.22 -6.00 12.38
C PRO A 4 -1.78 -4.87 11.45
N LEU A 5 -0.90 -4.01 11.95
CA LEU A 5 -0.25 -2.94 11.19
C LEU A 5 1.17 -3.35 10.85
N TYR A 6 1.49 -3.41 9.57
CA TYR A 6 2.83 -3.62 9.05
C TYR A 6 3.46 -2.29 8.66
N LEU A 7 4.60 -1.97 9.23
CA LEU A 7 5.31 -0.73 8.89
C LEU A 7 6.21 -0.98 7.67
N ALA A 8 5.88 -0.33 6.56
CA ALA A 8 6.66 -0.41 5.34
C ALA A 8 8.00 0.33 5.51
N MET A 9 9.10 -0.36 5.26
CA MET A 9 10.45 0.17 5.44
C MET A 9 11.36 -0.20 4.27
N THR A 10 12.20 0.74 3.88
CA THR A 10 13.34 0.49 3.00
C THR A 10 14.48 -0.16 3.78
N GLY A 11 15.45 -0.76 3.05
CA GLY A 11 16.65 -1.31 3.69
C GLY A 11 17.45 -0.29 4.50
N ALA A 12 17.50 0.97 4.03
CA ALA A 12 18.21 2.04 4.74
C ALA A 12 17.49 2.43 6.06
N GLU A 13 16.19 2.54 6.06
CA GLU A 13 15.39 2.82 7.26
C GLU A 13 15.51 1.69 8.27
N PHE A 14 15.44 0.44 7.82
CA PHE A 14 15.61 -0.72 8.67
C PHE A 14 16.99 -0.74 9.36
N LEU A 15 18.06 -0.53 8.60
CA LEU A 15 19.43 -0.52 9.14
C LEU A 15 19.67 0.67 10.09
N SER A 16 18.97 1.77 9.93
CA SER A 16 19.06 2.94 10.83
C SER A 16 18.18 2.85 12.06
N SER A 17 17.22 1.92 12.08
CA SER A 17 16.28 1.75 13.19
C SER A 17 16.95 1.11 14.41
N HIS A 18 16.83 1.74 15.58
CA HIS A 18 17.35 1.22 16.84
C HIS A 18 16.48 0.09 17.42
N ALA A 19 15.21 0.04 17.02
CA ALA A 19 14.26 -0.98 17.41
C ALA A 19 13.32 -1.23 16.21
N PRO A 20 13.60 -2.27 15.40
CA PRO A 20 12.70 -2.61 14.30
C PRO A 20 11.32 -2.97 14.85
N PRO A 21 10.24 -2.60 14.15
CA PRO A 21 8.90 -2.93 14.56
C PRO A 21 8.69 -4.46 14.57
N SER A 22 7.77 -4.92 15.42
CA SER A 22 7.40 -6.34 15.49
C SER A 22 6.73 -6.85 14.19
N HIS A 23 6.07 -5.95 13.45
CA HIS A 23 5.46 -6.23 12.16
C HIS A 23 6.03 -5.26 11.13
N MET A 24 6.82 -5.79 10.22
CA MET A 24 7.53 -5.03 9.20
C MET A 24 7.14 -5.49 7.80
N ALA A 25 7.05 -4.55 6.86
CA ALA A 25 6.94 -4.83 5.45
C ALA A 25 8.19 -4.32 4.72
N TRP A 26 8.96 -5.22 4.12
CA TRP A 26 10.16 -4.89 3.35
C TRP A 26 9.78 -4.42 1.95
N MET A 27 9.93 -3.12 1.69
CA MET A 27 9.47 -2.50 0.43
C MET A 27 10.58 -2.29 -0.62
N ALA A 28 11.72 -2.94 -0.47
CA ALA A 28 12.87 -2.69 -1.35
C ALA A 28 13.05 -3.72 -2.49
N CYS A 29 12.22 -4.79 -2.56
CA CYS A 29 12.32 -5.75 -3.65
C CYS A 29 11.82 -5.15 -4.96
N HIS A 30 12.64 -5.23 -6.01
CA HIS A 30 12.32 -4.77 -7.37
C HIS A 30 12.71 -5.81 -8.40
N PHE A 31 12.12 -5.73 -9.60
CA PHE A 31 12.64 -6.48 -10.74
C PHE A 31 14.05 -6.01 -11.10
N SER A 32 14.92 -6.94 -11.44
CA SER A 32 16.27 -6.60 -11.88
C SER A 32 16.26 -5.86 -13.20
N PRO A 33 17.00 -4.76 -13.38
CA PRO A 33 17.10 -4.06 -14.66
C PRO A 33 17.74 -4.90 -15.78
N TYR A 34 18.35 -6.03 -15.42
CA TYR A 34 19.04 -6.93 -16.35
C TYR A 34 18.20 -8.14 -16.80
N GLY A 35 16.92 -8.20 -16.45
CA GLY A 35 16.04 -9.32 -16.79
C GLY A 35 16.30 -10.62 -16.00
N THR A 36 17.09 -10.57 -14.95
CA THR A 36 17.55 -11.74 -14.20
C THR A 36 17.09 -11.72 -12.73
N GLY A 37 15.81 -11.94 -12.49
CA GLY A 37 15.30 -12.10 -11.15
C GLY A 37 14.94 -10.78 -10.45
N ILE A 38 14.97 -10.81 -9.12
CA ILE A 38 14.68 -9.67 -8.24
C ILE A 38 15.96 -9.11 -7.61
N THR A 39 15.94 -7.83 -7.26
CA THR A 39 17.04 -7.13 -6.58
C THR A 39 16.57 -6.56 -5.24
N ASN A 40 17.54 -6.18 -4.40
CA ASN A 40 17.32 -5.57 -3.09
C ASN A 40 16.46 -6.42 -2.14
N GLY A 41 16.53 -7.75 -2.30
CA GLY A 41 15.98 -8.65 -1.28
C GLY A 41 16.64 -8.43 0.08
N PRO A 42 15.94 -8.72 1.17
CA PRO A 42 16.48 -8.59 2.51
C PRO A 42 17.63 -9.57 2.75
N THR A 43 18.61 -9.18 3.56
CA THR A 43 19.63 -10.07 4.11
C THR A 43 19.29 -10.52 5.53
N HIS A 44 18.37 -9.84 6.15
CA HIS A 44 17.82 -10.15 7.47
C HIS A 44 16.43 -9.53 7.58
N LEU A 45 15.47 -10.29 8.09
CA LEU A 45 14.13 -9.82 8.44
C LEU A 45 13.68 -10.43 9.77
N PRO A 46 12.95 -9.69 10.60
CA PRO A 46 12.22 -10.29 11.71
C PRO A 46 11.22 -11.35 11.18
N PRO A 47 10.99 -12.45 11.93
CA PRO A 47 9.90 -13.37 11.60
C PRO A 47 8.55 -12.65 11.47
N GLU A 48 7.63 -13.22 10.70
CA GLU A 48 6.30 -12.65 10.47
C GLU A 48 6.31 -11.29 9.77
N SER A 49 7.42 -10.90 9.14
CA SER A 49 7.49 -9.75 8.25
C SER A 49 6.78 -10.02 6.93
N MET A 50 6.47 -8.98 6.17
CA MET A 50 5.97 -9.08 4.81
C MET A 50 7.06 -8.70 3.81
N LEU A 51 7.02 -9.32 2.61
CA LEU A 51 7.81 -8.90 1.46
C LEU A 51 6.94 -8.09 0.50
N ILE A 52 7.45 -6.96 0.03
CA ILE A 52 6.80 -6.15 -1.00
C ILE A 52 7.66 -6.20 -2.25
N LEU A 53 7.12 -6.76 -3.33
CA LEU A 53 7.70 -6.67 -4.68
C LEU A 53 6.97 -5.57 -5.44
N ASN A 54 7.69 -4.55 -5.89
CA ASN A 54 7.12 -3.47 -6.71
C ASN A 54 7.71 -3.43 -8.12
N ASP A 55 7.00 -2.76 -9.03
CA ASP A 55 7.36 -2.62 -10.43
C ASP A 55 7.96 -1.25 -10.78
N ARG A 56 8.60 -0.59 -9.82
CA ARG A 56 9.38 0.64 -10.04
C ARG A 56 10.35 0.50 -11.20
N MET A 57 10.88 -0.72 -11.39
CA MET A 57 11.54 -1.19 -12.60
C MET A 57 10.61 -2.21 -13.27
N PRO A 58 10.04 -1.93 -14.46
CA PRO A 58 9.12 -2.86 -15.09
C PRO A 58 9.81 -4.17 -15.48
N PRO A 59 9.12 -5.32 -15.36
CA PRO A 59 9.68 -6.58 -15.78
C PRO A 59 9.91 -6.59 -17.29
N SER A 60 11.13 -6.94 -17.71
CA SER A 60 11.52 -7.03 -19.12
C SER A 60 12.43 -8.22 -19.35
N GLY A 61 11.95 -9.23 -20.10
CA GLY A 61 12.72 -10.45 -20.38
C GLY A 61 12.89 -11.40 -19.18
N HIS A 62 12.18 -11.15 -18.07
CA HIS A 62 12.22 -12.02 -16.89
C HIS A 62 11.52 -13.35 -17.16
N ASP A 63 12.05 -14.41 -16.56
CA ASP A 63 11.38 -15.71 -16.47
C ASP A 63 10.41 -15.70 -15.28
N PRO A 64 9.08 -15.85 -15.50
CA PRO A 64 8.09 -15.88 -14.43
C PRO A 64 8.37 -16.90 -13.34
N GLN A 65 8.82 -18.10 -13.72
CA GLN A 65 9.12 -19.17 -12.77
C GLN A 65 10.34 -18.84 -11.90
N GLN A 66 11.37 -18.23 -12.49
CA GLN A 66 12.55 -17.82 -11.76
C GLN A 66 12.23 -16.74 -10.73
N ILE A 67 11.41 -15.74 -11.10
CA ILE A 67 10.95 -14.71 -10.16
C ILE A 67 10.16 -15.34 -9.00
N ALA A 68 9.22 -16.21 -9.32
CA ALA A 68 8.39 -16.89 -8.32
C ALA A 68 9.23 -17.72 -7.34
N LEU A 69 10.19 -18.49 -7.85
CA LEU A 69 11.07 -19.30 -7.00
C LEU A 69 11.95 -18.43 -6.09
N GLN A 70 12.50 -17.32 -6.60
CA GLN A 70 13.32 -16.42 -5.79
C GLN A 70 12.52 -15.75 -4.67
N LEU A 71 11.33 -15.25 -4.98
CA LEU A 71 10.49 -14.58 -4.00
C LEU A 71 9.96 -15.56 -2.95
N SER A 72 9.57 -16.77 -3.38
CA SER A 72 9.12 -17.83 -2.48
C SER A 72 10.23 -18.31 -1.55
N ALA A 73 11.45 -18.46 -2.06
CA ALA A 73 12.60 -18.83 -1.23
C ALA A 73 12.89 -17.76 -0.16
N LEU A 74 12.83 -16.46 -0.52
CA LEU A 74 12.98 -15.40 0.47
C LEU A 74 11.86 -15.41 1.52
N ALA A 75 10.61 -15.66 1.10
CA ALA A 75 9.48 -15.72 2.01
C ALA A 75 9.59 -16.89 3.00
N ASP A 76 10.08 -18.04 2.54
CA ASP A 76 10.30 -19.24 3.36
C ASP A 76 11.48 -19.05 4.30
N ASP A 77 12.63 -18.59 3.78
CA ASP A 77 13.86 -18.36 4.55
C ASP A 77 13.66 -17.42 5.74
N PHE A 78 12.80 -16.43 5.59
CA PHE A 78 12.51 -15.45 6.64
C PHE A 78 11.19 -15.71 7.38
N ALA A 79 10.50 -16.82 7.12
CA ALA A 79 9.18 -17.13 7.69
C ALA A 79 8.21 -15.94 7.58
N CYS A 80 8.06 -15.41 6.37
CA CYS A 80 7.24 -14.22 6.12
C CYS A 80 5.76 -14.48 6.34
N ALA A 81 5.04 -13.51 6.88
CA ALA A 81 3.59 -13.55 7.06
C ALA A 81 2.82 -13.39 5.74
N GLY A 82 3.45 -12.78 4.72
CA GLY A 82 2.82 -12.59 3.41
C GLY A 82 3.73 -11.93 2.38
N ILE A 83 3.25 -11.95 1.14
CA ILE A 83 3.87 -11.29 0.00
C ILE A 83 2.87 -10.28 -0.56
N LEU A 84 3.28 -9.03 -0.70
CA LEU A 84 2.53 -7.98 -1.38
C LEU A 84 3.15 -7.72 -2.75
N LEU A 85 2.37 -7.88 -3.81
CA LEU A 85 2.72 -7.50 -5.17
C LEU A 85 2.15 -6.10 -5.43
N ASP A 86 2.95 -5.09 -5.09
CA ASP A 86 2.63 -3.66 -5.24
C ASP A 86 3.03 -3.22 -6.66
N LEU A 87 2.18 -3.58 -7.63
CA LEU A 87 2.40 -3.35 -9.06
C LEU A 87 1.49 -2.23 -9.54
N GLU A 88 2.07 -1.07 -9.79
CA GLU A 88 1.34 0.16 -10.18
C GLU A 88 1.24 0.34 -11.70
N LEU A 89 2.15 -0.27 -12.46
CA LEU A 89 2.15 -0.17 -13.92
C LEU A 89 0.99 -0.96 -14.54
N PRO A 90 0.48 -0.53 -15.71
CA PRO A 90 -0.57 -1.27 -16.40
C PRO A 90 -0.18 -2.73 -16.65
N PRO A 91 -1.08 -3.70 -16.37
CA PRO A 91 -0.79 -5.10 -16.56
C PRO A 91 -0.40 -5.47 -17.98
N THR A 92 0.72 -6.17 -18.14
CA THR A 92 1.19 -6.75 -19.39
C THR A 92 1.03 -8.29 -19.37
N SER A 93 1.17 -8.95 -20.50
CA SER A 93 1.19 -10.42 -20.56
C SER A 93 2.27 -11.02 -19.65
N LEU A 94 3.46 -10.40 -19.63
CA LEU A 94 4.58 -10.87 -18.80
C LEU A 94 4.29 -10.65 -17.30
N SER A 95 3.83 -9.47 -16.91
CA SER A 95 3.54 -9.20 -15.51
C SER A 95 2.42 -10.09 -14.96
N ARG A 96 1.38 -10.40 -15.75
CA ARG A 96 0.33 -11.36 -15.39
C ARG A 96 0.86 -12.79 -15.20
N GLN A 97 1.77 -13.24 -16.07
CA GLN A 97 2.43 -14.54 -15.93
C GLN A 97 3.28 -14.60 -14.65
N ILE A 98 4.01 -13.53 -14.34
CA ILE A 98 4.81 -13.42 -13.11
C ILE A 98 3.89 -13.48 -11.87
N VAL A 99 2.82 -12.68 -11.84
CA VAL A 99 1.84 -12.69 -10.74
C VAL A 99 1.27 -14.10 -10.55
N SER A 100 0.81 -14.75 -11.63
CA SER A 100 0.28 -16.11 -11.56
C SER A 100 1.30 -17.12 -11.02
N ALA A 101 2.55 -17.04 -11.49
CA ALA A 101 3.61 -17.93 -11.02
C ALA A 101 3.94 -17.72 -9.53
N ILE A 102 3.97 -16.46 -9.06
CA ILE A 102 4.20 -16.15 -7.64
C ILE A 102 3.07 -16.70 -6.77
N ILE A 103 1.80 -16.46 -7.14
CA ILE A 103 0.64 -16.97 -6.40
C ILE A 103 0.68 -18.49 -6.25
N GLN A 104 1.08 -19.21 -7.31
CA GLN A 104 1.18 -20.66 -7.30
C GLN A 104 2.34 -21.21 -6.45
N ALA A 105 3.42 -20.47 -6.34
CA ALA A 105 4.65 -20.91 -5.66
C ALA A 105 4.77 -20.39 -4.22
N ALA A 106 4.03 -19.36 -3.84
CA ALA A 106 4.18 -18.69 -2.55
C ALA A 106 3.87 -19.60 -1.37
N PRO A 107 4.73 -19.65 -0.32
CA PRO A 107 4.52 -20.43 0.89
C PRO A 107 3.55 -19.76 1.89
N CYS A 108 3.16 -18.52 1.63
CA CYS A 108 2.34 -17.69 2.51
C CYS A 108 1.28 -16.92 1.69
N PRO A 109 0.30 -16.25 2.34
CA PRO A 109 -0.70 -15.44 1.66
C PRO A 109 -0.09 -14.38 0.75
N VAL A 110 -0.75 -14.14 -0.39
CA VAL A 110 -0.35 -13.13 -1.38
C VAL A 110 -1.46 -12.11 -1.56
N ALA A 111 -1.10 -10.83 -1.57
CA ALA A 111 -1.97 -9.76 -2.03
C ALA A 111 -1.44 -9.14 -3.32
N VAL A 112 -2.35 -8.70 -4.18
CA VAL A 112 -2.02 -8.04 -5.46
C VAL A 112 -2.68 -6.67 -5.54
N SER A 113 -2.05 -5.72 -6.22
CA SER A 113 -2.65 -4.42 -6.52
C SER A 113 -3.93 -4.58 -7.35
N ALA A 114 -4.88 -3.67 -7.17
CA ALA A 114 -6.22 -3.71 -7.77
C ALA A 114 -6.27 -4.05 -9.27
N PRO A 115 -5.34 -3.57 -10.15
CA PRO A 115 -5.36 -3.93 -11.57
C PRO A 115 -5.19 -5.42 -11.87
N TYR A 116 -4.62 -6.19 -10.95
CA TYR A 116 -4.41 -7.64 -11.08
C TYR A 116 -5.46 -8.47 -10.34
N ALA A 117 -6.21 -7.86 -9.45
CA ALA A 117 -7.15 -8.55 -8.56
C ALA A 117 -8.31 -9.22 -9.30
N GLN A 118 -8.71 -8.71 -10.46
CA GLN A 118 -9.82 -9.28 -11.24
C GLN A 118 -9.54 -10.69 -11.79
N GLU A 119 -8.28 -11.08 -11.89
CA GLU A 119 -7.83 -12.33 -12.48
C GLU A 119 -7.36 -13.36 -11.45
N THR A 120 -7.49 -13.03 -10.16
CA THR A 120 -6.99 -13.85 -9.05
C THR A 120 -7.99 -13.89 -7.91
N ASP A 121 -7.94 -14.95 -7.09
CA ASP A 121 -8.74 -15.07 -5.86
C ASP A 121 -7.95 -14.71 -4.60
N CYS A 122 -6.71 -14.21 -4.73
CA CYS A 122 -5.90 -13.78 -3.60
C CYS A 122 -6.38 -12.44 -3.02
N ALA A 123 -5.82 -12.03 -1.89
CA ALA A 123 -6.13 -10.74 -1.27
C ALA A 123 -5.85 -9.58 -2.23
N VAL A 124 -6.62 -8.51 -2.10
CA VAL A 124 -6.40 -7.28 -2.87
C VAL A 124 -5.71 -6.23 -2.00
N PHE A 125 -4.66 -5.64 -2.54
CA PHE A 125 -4.02 -4.47 -1.94
C PHE A 125 -4.59 -3.20 -2.52
N LEU A 126 -5.00 -2.29 -1.65
CA LEU A 126 -5.67 -1.06 -2.00
C LEU A 126 -4.99 0.15 -1.36
N THR A 127 -4.78 1.18 -2.17
CA THR A 127 -4.30 2.50 -1.75
C THR A 127 -5.46 3.49 -1.84
N PRO A 128 -6.12 3.81 -0.72
CA PRO A 128 -7.32 4.65 -0.76
C PRO A 128 -6.98 6.11 -1.02
N PRO A 129 -7.61 6.74 -2.02
CA PRO A 129 -7.42 8.15 -2.30
C PRO A 129 -8.04 9.01 -1.19
N LEU A 130 -7.43 10.17 -0.90
CA LEU A 130 -7.88 11.08 0.16
C LEU A 130 -9.25 11.70 -0.08
N HIS A 131 -9.63 11.89 -1.35
CA HIS A 131 -10.87 12.59 -1.73
C HIS A 131 -12.12 11.72 -1.77
N ILE A 132 -11.99 10.41 -1.49
CA ILE A 132 -13.11 9.47 -1.42
C ILE A 132 -13.19 8.92 0.01
N PRO A 133 -14.37 8.90 0.65
CA PRO A 133 -14.55 8.25 1.93
C PRO A 133 -14.15 6.77 1.88
N LEU A 134 -13.46 6.27 2.90
CA LEU A 134 -12.96 4.90 2.93
C LEU A 134 -14.07 3.86 2.73
N SER A 135 -15.22 4.05 3.35
CA SER A 135 -16.36 3.13 3.21
C SER A 135 -16.87 3.03 1.77
N GLU A 136 -16.93 4.16 1.05
CA GLU A 136 -17.32 4.19 -0.36
C GLU A 136 -16.24 3.53 -1.25
N PHE A 137 -14.97 3.81 -0.98
CA PHE A 137 -13.85 3.23 -1.71
C PHE A 137 -13.75 1.72 -1.56
N LEU A 138 -14.06 1.20 -0.38
CA LEU A 138 -13.97 -0.23 -0.06
C LEU A 138 -15.20 -1.04 -0.48
N GLU A 139 -16.35 -0.41 -0.71
CA GLU A 139 -17.60 -1.11 -1.03
C GLU A 139 -17.49 -2.11 -2.21
N PRO A 140 -16.79 -1.80 -3.32
CA PRO A 140 -16.61 -2.77 -4.42
C PRO A 140 -15.81 -4.03 -4.03
N TRP A 141 -15.10 -4.00 -2.90
CA TRP A 141 -14.18 -5.05 -2.47
C TRP A 141 -14.64 -5.78 -1.21
N LYS A 142 -15.85 -5.50 -0.71
CA LYS A 142 -16.36 -6.01 0.56
C LYS A 142 -16.38 -7.54 0.71
N ASP A 143 -16.46 -8.25 -0.42
CA ASP A 143 -16.48 -9.72 -0.43
C ASP A 143 -15.07 -10.34 -0.62
N ARG A 144 -14.02 -9.51 -0.59
CA ARG A 144 -12.62 -9.91 -0.76
C ARG A 144 -11.84 -9.70 0.53
N GLU A 145 -10.80 -10.49 0.72
CA GLU A 145 -9.78 -10.14 1.70
C GLU A 145 -9.02 -8.91 1.22
N ILE A 146 -8.92 -7.89 2.09
CA ILE A 146 -8.29 -6.61 1.77
C ILE A 146 -7.04 -6.43 2.62
N TRP A 147 -5.93 -6.07 1.96
CA TRP A 147 -4.76 -5.48 2.57
C TRP A 147 -4.75 -4.01 2.19
N LEU A 148 -4.70 -3.14 3.16
CA LEU A 148 -4.97 -1.73 2.95
C LEU A 148 -3.74 -0.90 3.27
N GLU A 149 -3.36 0.00 2.37
CA GLU A 149 -2.36 1.01 2.66
C GLU A 149 -2.95 2.05 3.62
N ALA A 150 -2.25 2.27 4.73
CA ALA A 150 -2.61 3.27 5.72
C ALA A 150 -1.52 4.35 5.74
N ALA A 151 -1.89 5.55 5.36
CA ALA A 151 -1.01 6.71 5.40
C ALA A 151 -1.69 7.85 6.17
N LEU A 152 -0.90 8.59 6.95
CA LEU A 152 -1.33 9.86 7.53
C LEU A 152 -1.01 10.94 6.51
N GLU A 153 -2.03 11.47 5.84
CA GLU A 153 -1.85 12.37 4.72
C GLU A 153 -2.77 13.58 4.80
N ASP A 154 -2.23 14.71 4.38
CA ASP A 154 -2.97 15.94 4.15
C ASP A 154 -2.68 16.43 2.73
N ALA A 155 -3.72 16.80 1.98
CA ALA A 155 -3.55 17.36 0.64
C ALA A 155 -4.52 18.50 0.38
N GLU A 156 -4.08 19.47 -0.41
CA GLU A 156 -4.91 20.52 -0.98
C GLU A 156 -4.99 20.36 -2.50
N TYR A 157 -6.22 20.37 -3.01
CA TYR A 157 -6.49 20.44 -4.43
C TYR A 157 -7.02 21.83 -4.76
N SER A 158 -6.44 22.52 -5.69
CA SER A 158 -6.95 23.80 -6.19
C SER A 158 -7.32 23.71 -7.66
N ILE A 159 -8.54 24.14 -8.00
CA ILE A 159 -9.02 24.22 -9.37
C ILE A 159 -9.06 25.71 -9.75
N THR A 160 -8.28 26.06 -10.74
CA THR A 160 -8.18 27.41 -11.31
C THR A 160 -8.54 27.40 -12.80
N ALA A 161 -8.60 28.55 -13.44
CA ALA A 161 -8.75 28.64 -14.89
C ALA A 161 -7.62 27.95 -15.69
N GLN A 162 -6.44 27.74 -15.05
CA GLN A 162 -5.28 27.07 -15.64
C GLN A 162 -5.27 25.55 -15.40
N GLY A 163 -6.20 25.02 -14.62
CA GLY A 163 -6.33 23.59 -14.33
C GLY A 163 -6.30 23.25 -12.84
N CYS A 164 -6.22 21.96 -12.56
CA CYS A 164 -6.14 21.42 -11.20
C CYS A 164 -4.68 21.28 -10.74
N ARG A 165 -4.41 21.68 -9.51
CA ARG A 165 -3.12 21.48 -8.83
C ARG A 165 -3.34 20.74 -7.53
N ILE A 166 -2.39 19.88 -7.17
CA ILE A 166 -2.34 19.16 -5.91
C ILE A 166 -1.09 19.63 -5.17
N GLY A 167 -1.25 19.92 -3.90
CA GLY A 167 -0.14 20.32 -3.05
C GLY A 167 -0.39 19.99 -1.59
N PRO A 168 0.64 20.11 -0.73
CA PRO A 168 0.48 19.93 0.69
C PRO A 168 -0.44 21.03 1.26
N LEU A 169 -1.13 20.70 2.37
CA LEU A 169 -1.89 21.70 3.10
C LEU A 169 -0.97 22.83 3.62
N PRO A 170 -1.47 24.08 3.65
CA PRO A 170 -0.72 25.16 4.27
C PRO A 170 -0.51 24.89 5.76
N CYS A 171 0.61 25.38 6.29
CA CYS A 171 0.95 25.27 7.71
C CYS A 171 0.70 26.63 8.42
N PRO A 172 -0.06 26.68 9.53
CA PRO A 172 -0.76 25.59 10.17
C PRO A 172 -1.93 25.07 9.32
N PRO A 173 -2.22 23.77 9.38
CA PRO A 173 -3.35 23.23 8.64
C PRO A 173 -4.66 23.84 9.15
N PRO A 174 -5.64 24.05 8.26
CA PRO A 174 -6.94 24.53 8.67
C PRO A 174 -7.55 23.53 9.66
N SER A 175 -8.33 24.03 10.62
CA SER A 175 -9.10 23.15 11.50
C SER A 175 -10.23 22.51 10.69
N PHE A 176 -10.18 21.20 10.51
CA PHE A 176 -11.25 20.46 9.89
C PHE A 176 -12.40 20.23 10.89
N PRO A 177 -13.65 20.40 10.49
CA PRO A 177 -14.75 19.94 11.31
C PRO A 177 -14.63 18.42 11.47
N HIS A 178 -14.89 17.91 12.68
CA HIS A 178 -14.94 16.46 12.90
C HIS A 178 -16.00 15.88 11.97
N SER A 179 -15.66 14.83 11.27
CA SER A 179 -16.60 14.10 10.43
C SER A 179 -17.66 13.41 11.30
N ALA A 180 -18.78 13.14 10.70
CA ALA A 180 -19.79 12.30 11.31
C ALA A 180 -19.21 10.91 11.63
N PRO A 181 -19.72 10.17 12.65
CA PRO A 181 -19.31 8.81 12.93
C PRO A 181 -19.35 7.96 11.66
N GLY A 182 -18.29 7.20 11.38
CA GLY A 182 -18.14 6.37 10.18
C GLY A 182 -17.54 7.07 8.95
N ALA A 183 -17.15 8.33 9.05
CA ALA A 183 -16.40 9.01 7.99
C ALA A 183 -14.90 8.95 8.28
N TYR A 184 -14.15 8.30 7.41
CA TYR A 184 -12.71 8.06 7.56
C TYR A 184 -11.83 9.08 6.83
N SER A 185 -12.45 10.12 6.26
CA SER A 185 -11.76 11.21 5.58
C SER A 185 -12.41 12.53 5.93
N HIS A 186 -11.59 13.51 6.26
CA HIS A 186 -12.03 14.86 6.54
C HIS A 186 -11.76 15.74 5.32
N TYR A 187 -12.73 16.58 4.93
CA TYR A 187 -12.55 17.49 3.82
C TYR A 187 -13.09 18.89 4.14
N HIS A 188 -12.51 19.87 3.49
CA HIS A 188 -12.95 21.25 3.56
C HIS A 188 -12.95 21.86 2.15
N ILE A 189 -14.00 22.61 1.82
CA ILE A 189 -14.12 23.33 0.55
C ILE A 189 -14.05 24.82 0.86
N ALA A 190 -13.15 25.52 0.19
CA ALA A 190 -13.03 26.98 0.24
C ALA A 190 -13.14 27.55 -1.18
N ILE A 191 -13.95 28.59 -1.35
CA ILE A 191 -14.09 29.30 -2.62
C ILE A 191 -13.36 30.64 -2.45
N ALA A 192 -12.38 30.88 -3.30
CA ALA A 192 -11.65 32.16 -3.40
C ALA A 192 -11.89 32.77 -4.79
N GLU A 193 -11.52 34.04 -4.96
CA GLU A 193 -11.76 34.76 -6.22
C GLU A 193 -11.09 34.10 -7.43
N ASP A 194 -9.96 33.39 -7.22
CA ASP A 194 -9.14 32.81 -8.26
C ASP A 194 -9.17 31.27 -8.32
N ALA A 195 -9.75 30.62 -7.31
CA ALA A 195 -9.72 29.15 -7.21
C ALA A 195 -10.83 28.59 -6.34
N ILE A 196 -11.22 27.34 -6.63
CA ILE A 196 -11.93 26.47 -5.71
C ILE A 196 -10.89 25.54 -5.10
N ARG A 197 -10.82 25.51 -3.76
CA ARG A 197 -9.87 24.70 -3.01
C ARG A 197 -10.58 23.63 -2.23
N PHE A 198 -10.05 22.42 -2.30
CA PHE A 198 -10.52 21.27 -1.56
C PHE A 198 -9.37 20.75 -0.73
N SER A 199 -9.54 20.73 0.59
CA SER A 199 -8.53 20.17 1.50
C SER A 199 -9.04 18.85 2.07
N PHE A 200 -8.19 17.83 2.06
CA PHE A 200 -8.48 16.49 2.53
C PHE A 200 -7.47 16.10 3.58
N ARG A 201 -7.93 15.37 4.58
CA ARG A 201 -7.08 14.82 5.65
C ARG A 201 -7.51 13.40 5.95
N ARG A 202 -6.53 12.56 6.24
CA ARG A 202 -6.70 11.25 6.83
C ARG A 202 -5.68 11.09 7.94
N ASP A 203 -6.14 10.92 9.16
CA ASP A 203 -5.30 10.85 10.34
C ASP A 203 -5.41 9.49 11.06
N ARG A 204 -4.75 9.36 12.20
CA ARG A 204 -4.74 8.13 12.98
C ARG A 204 -6.14 7.71 13.45
N ALA A 205 -7.00 8.67 13.81
CA ALA A 205 -8.34 8.37 14.28
C ALA A 205 -9.22 7.77 13.17
N ASP A 206 -9.00 8.18 11.91
CA ASP A 206 -9.68 7.58 10.76
C ASP A 206 -9.33 6.09 10.61
N TRP A 207 -8.05 5.74 10.79
CA TRP A 207 -7.59 4.36 10.71
C TRP A 207 -8.04 3.51 11.90
N GLU A 208 -8.05 4.07 13.11
CA GLU A 208 -8.55 3.40 14.31
C GLU A 208 -10.04 3.08 14.18
N ALA A 209 -10.85 4.04 13.71
CA ALA A 209 -12.27 3.83 13.48
C ALA A 209 -12.53 2.75 12.41
N LEU A 210 -11.79 2.80 11.30
CA LEU A 210 -11.89 1.77 10.25
C LEU A 210 -11.55 0.38 10.79
N ALA A 211 -10.49 0.27 11.60
CA ALA A 211 -10.05 -1.01 12.15
C ALA A 211 -11.09 -1.62 13.11
N GLU A 212 -11.88 -0.80 13.81
CA GLU A 212 -12.97 -1.26 14.68
C GLU A 212 -14.18 -1.78 13.90
N GLU A 213 -14.46 -1.21 12.74
CA GLU A 213 -15.65 -1.53 11.94
C GLU A 213 -15.40 -2.56 10.81
N ALA A 214 -14.13 -2.80 10.43
CA ALA A 214 -13.80 -3.60 9.27
C ALA A 214 -13.97 -5.11 9.50
N GLU A 215 -14.69 -5.78 8.62
CA GLU A 215 -14.86 -7.24 8.66
C GLU A 215 -13.87 -7.99 7.74
N ASN A 216 -13.51 -7.39 6.61
CA ASN A 216 -12.71 -8.02 5.54
C ASN A 216 -11.30 -7.45 5.39
N ILE A 217 -10.93 -6.42 6.15
CA ILE A 217 -9.56 -5.91 6.21
C ILE A 217 -8.75 -6.81 7.13
N ARG A 218 -7.63 -7.32 6.64
CA ARG A 218 -6.74 -8.21 7.40
C ARG A 218 -5.46 -7.53 7.85
N PHE A 219 -4.94 -6.63 7.01
CA PHE A 219 -3.69 -5.94 7.28
C PHE A 219 -3.80 -4.46 6.94
N LEU A 220 -3.15 -3.62 7.74
CA LEU A 220 -2.84 -2.25 7.41
C LEU A 220 -1.34 -2.16 7.13
N VAL A 221 -0.96 -1.65 5.96
CA VAL A 221 0.44 -1.45 5.58
C VAL A 221 0.69 0.05 5.48
N GLY A 222 1.60 0.57 6.24
CA GLY A 222 1.85 2.01 6.32
C GLY A 222 3.33 2.37 6.36
N LEU A 223 3.64 3.65 6.12
CA LEU A 223 4.99 4.15 6.22
C LEU A 223 5.41 4.30 7.68
N TYR A 224 6.58 3.77 8.03
CA TYR A 224 7.11 3.78 9.40
C TYR A 224 7.11 5.16 10.05
N GLN A 225 7.48 6.21 9.31
CA GLN A 225 7.57 7.58 9.85
C GLN A 225 6.21 8.21 10.16
N GLN A 226 5.13 7.72 9.61
CA GLN A 226 3.79 8.26 9.80
C GLN A 226 3.11 7.76 11.07
N PHE A 227 3.59 6.64 11.63
CA PHE A 227 3.01 5.99 12.82
C PHE A 227 3.85 6.16 14.10
N LYS A 228 4.94 6.92 14.02
CA LYS A 228 5.73 7.34 15.18
C LYS A 228 5.17 8.60 15.80
#